data_3362b82ae006f8bc790647379057440c
#
_entry.id   3362b82ae006f8bc790647379057440c
#
_cell.length_a   1.000
_cell.length_b   1.000
_cell.length_c   1.000
_cell.angle_alpha   90.00
_cell.angle_beta   90.00
_cell.angle_gamma   90.00
#
_symmetry.space_group_name_H-M   'P 1'
#
loop_
_entity.id
_entity.type
_entity.pdbx_description
1 polymer ?
#
loop_
_entity_poly.entity_id
_entity_poly.type
_entity_poly.pdbx_seq_one_letter_code
_entity_poly.pdbx_strand_id
1 'polypeptide(L)'
;MLRQAQQPKVPEPVEGPTNRINMKISKFIISLAIMVLAFIAASCGNEAAYLPKPRGYFRIDLPEKAYTRVDTIERYSFECPQYALVTPDPYSPNEKNWVNIEMPQFKGSIHITHKSVNGNLSEYLEDVHTMVTKHLQKANGVSDSLIVNDEHHVYGLFIEMDGKGVATPMQFYLTDSTRNFVRGALYFNFKPDNDSMQPVINFIRQDIDHLINTFEWK
;
A
#
# COMPACT_ATOMS: atom_id res chain seq x y z
N MET A 1 49.45 -96.96 -30.76
CA MET A 1 49.57 -95.89 -31.76
C MET A 1 48.23 -95.27 -31.93
N LEU A 2 47.98 -94.14 -31.27
CA LEU A 2 46.75 -93.35 -31.39
C LEU A 2 47.06 -91.98 -32.01
N ARG A 3 46.48 -91.73 -33.15
CA ARG A 3 46.64 -90.45 -33.87
C ARG A 3 45.74 -89.37 -33.17
N GLN A 4 46.36 -88.34 -32.71
CA GLN A 4 45.66 -87.18 -32.26
C GLN A 4 45.08 -86.41 -33.49
N ALA A 5 43.78 -86.17 -33.49
CA ALA A 5 43.10 -85.38 -34.46
C ALA A 5 43.25 -83.91 -34.11
N GLN A 6 43.80 -83.06 -35.01
CA GLN A 6 43.87 -81.59 -34.90
C GLN A 6 42.46 -81.02 -35.11
N GLN A 7 42.04 -80.23 -34.14
CA GLN A 7 40.83 -79.37 -34.24
C GLN A 7 41.06 -78.21 -35.22
N PRO A 8 40.08 -77.87 -36.03
CA PRO A 8 40.19 -76.73 -36.95
C PRO A 8 40.07 -75.40 -36.18
N LYS A 9 40.94 -74.47 -36.52
CA LYS A 9 40.99 -73.10 -36.01
C LYS A 9 39.79 -72.30 -36.57
N VAL A 10 38.91 -71.79 -35.68
CA VAL A 10 37.81 -70.89 -36.03
C VAL A 10 38.38 -69.53 -36.43
N PRO A 11 38.03 -68.95 -37.58
CA PRO A 11 38.53 -67.64 -37.98
C PRO A 11 37.89 -66.53 -37.12
N GLU A 12 38.71 -65.58 -36.69
CA GLU A 12 38.25 -64.37 -36.00
C GLU A 12 37.33 -63.53 -36.92
N PRO A 13 36.28 -62.91 -36.40
CA PRO A 13 35.42 -62.05 -37.19
C PRO A 13 36.16 -60.81 -37.65
N VAL A 14 36.26 -60.61 -38.94
CA VAL A 14 36.80 -59.40 -39.55
C VAL A 14 35.81 -58.26 -39.35
N GLU A 15 36.13 -57.29 -38.48
CA GLU A 15 35.35 -56.07 -38.32
C GLU A 15 35.41 -55.26 -39.62
N GLY A 16 34.31 -55.18 -40.36
CA GLY A 16 34.16 -54.42 -41.62
C GLY A 16 34.28 -52.92 -41.36
N PRO A 17 34.75 -52.12 -42.35
CA PRO A 17 34.99 -50.66 -42.25
C PRO A 17 33.74 -49.84 -41.91
N THR A 18 32.53 -50.35 -42.11
CA THR A 18 31.24 -49.71 -41.78
C THR A 18 31.03 -49.54 -40.28
N ASN A 19 31.53 -50.40 -39.43
CA ASN A 19 31.36 -50.31 -37.96
C ASN A 19 32.21 -49.15 -37.35
N ARG A 20 33.36 -48.84 -37.92
CA ARG A 20 34.22 -47.76 -37.45
C ARG A 20 33.68 -46.37 -37.85
N ILE A 21 32.99 -46.25 -38.97
CA ILE A 21 32.39 -45.01 -39.41
C ILE A 21 31.15 -44.67 -38.53
N ASN A 22 30.31 -45.66 -38.30
CA ASN A 22 29.14 -45.49 -37.42
C ASN A 22 29.52 -45.11 -35.98
N MET A 23 30.60 -45.67 -35.46
CA MET A 23 31.09 -45.36 -34.11
C MET A 23 31.67 -43.94 -34.04
N LYS A 24 32.31 -43.41 -35.08
CA LYS A 24 32.82 -42.04 -35.14
C LYS A 24 31.67 -41.02 -35.24
N ILE A 25 30.64 -41.32 -36.05
CA ILE A 25 29.42 -40.48 -36.18
C ILE A 25 28.66 -40.45 -34.89
N SER A 26 28.50 -41.58 -34.19
CA SER A 26 27.81 -41.67 -32.89
C SER A 26 28.54 -40.83 -31.83
N LYS A 27 29.87 -40.90 -31.74
CA LYS A 27 30.68 -40.09 -30.80
C LYS A 27 30.57 -38.58 -31.11
N PHE A 28 30.53 -38.22 -32.38
CA PHE A 28 30.34 -36.82 -32.80
C PHE A 28 28.95 -36.28 -32.44
N ILE A 29 27.91 -37.05 -32.63
CA ILE A 29 26.51 -36.68 -32.22
C ILE A 29 26.42 -36.54 -30.69
N ILE A 30 27.01 -37.46 -29.93
CA ILE A 30 27.03 -37.40 -28.47
C ILE A 30 27.80 -36.13 -28.00
N SER A 31 28.95 -35.85 -28.60
CA SER A 31 29.72 -34.63 -28.26
C SER A 31 28.96 -33.35 -28.58
N LEU A 32 28.26 -33.31 -29.72
CA LEU A 32 27.40 -32.17 -30.09
C LEU A 32 26.22 -32.00 -29.14
N ALA A 33 25.58 -33.11 -28.73
CA ALA A 33 24.48 -33.09 -27.77
C ALA A 33 24.92 -32.57 -26.39
N ILE A 34 26.09 -33.00 -25.91
CA ILE A 34 26.68 -32.51 -24.66
C ILE A 34 26.99 -31.01 -24.76
N MET A 35 27.52 -30.54 -25.89
CA MET A 35 27.81 -29.13 -26.12
C MET A 35 26.55 -28.30 -26.10
N VAL A 36 25.49 -28.73 -26.75
CA VAL A 36 24.18 -28.07 -26.75
C VAL A 36 23.58 -28.03 -25.34
N LEU A 37 23.68 -29.14 -24.60
CA LEU A 37 23.19 -29.21 -23.22
C LEU A 37 23.97 -28.26 -22.29
N ALA A 38 25.31 -28.13 -22.49
CA ALA A 38 26.14 -27.19 -21.76
C ALA A 38 25.76 -25.72 -22.07
N PHE A 39 25.44 -25.39 -23.32
CA PHE A 39 24.94 -24.06 -23.69
C PHE A 39 23.57 -23.74 -23.09
N ILE A 40 22.66 -24.70 -23.01
CA ILE A 40 21.35 -24.54 -22.37
C ILE A 40 21.52 -24.34 -20.86
N ALA A 41 22.42 -25.10 -20.21
CA ALA A 41 22.71 -24.92 -18.79
C ALA A 41 23.40 -23.59 -18.45
N ALA A 42 24.21 -23.04 -19.35
CA ALA A 42 24.83 -21.74 -19.21
C ALA A 42 23.86 -20.56 -19.44
N SER A 43 22.73 -20.80 -20.13
CA SER A 43 21.69 -19.80 -20.42
C SER A 43 20.78 -19.52 -19.21
N CYS A 44 20.84 -20.31 -18.12
CA CYS A 44 20.24 -19.92 -16.85
C CYS A 44 21.11 -18.84 -16.17
N GLY A 45 21.20 -17.67 -16.81
CA GLY A 45 21.73 -16.47 -16.19
C GLY A 45 20.81 -16.14 -15.00
N ASN A 46 21.41 -15.82 -13.86
CA ASN A 46 20.72 -15.19 -12.74
C ASN A 46 19.96 -13.96 -13.29
N GLU A 47 18.69 -14.09 -13.54
CA GLU A 47 17.81 -12.93 -13.49
C GLU A 47 17.91 -12.42 -12.05
N ALA A 48 18.88 -11.52 -11.81
CA ALA A 48 18.83 -10.69 -10.63
C ALA A 48 17.42 -10.10 -10.64
N ALA A 49 16.56 -10.57 -9.71
CA ALA A 49 15.21 -10.08 -9.58
C ALA A 49 15.32 -8.55 -9.59
N TYR A 50 14.77 -7.91 -10.64
CA TYR A 50 14.77 -6.46 -10.78
C TYR A 50 13.86 -5.93 -9.67
N LEU A 51 14.44 -5.74 -8.49
CA LEU A 51 13.74 -5.05 -7.42
C LEU A 51 13.64 -3.58 -7.85
N PRO A 52 12.42 -3.05 -7.98
CA PRO A 52 12.24 -1.65 -8.27
C PRO A 52 13.03 -0.84 -7.24
N LYS A 53 13.88 0.08 -7.70
CA LYS A 53 14.61 0.96 -6.78
C LYS A 53 13.60 1.70 -5.91
N PRO A 54 13.83 1.83 -4.58
CA PRO A 54 12.97 2.63 -3.74
C PRO A 54 12.82 4.03 -4.34
N ARG A 55 11.60 4.56 -4.34
CA ARG A 55 11.35 5.92 -4.82
C ARG A 55 12.10 6.89 -3.94
N GLY A 56 12.90 7.75 -4.53
CA GLY A 56 13.48 8.89 -3.84
C GLY A 56 12.44 10.01 -3.74
N TYR A 57 12.34 10.64 -2.57
CA TYR A 57 11.55 11.84 -2.36
C TYR A 57 12.48 13.04 -2.26
N PHE A 58 11.96 14.23 -2.60
CA PHE A 58 12.65 15.47 -2.27
C PHE A 58 12.78 15.58 -0.75
N ARG A 59 13.85 16.22 -0.28
CA ARG A 59 13.98 16.51 1.15
C ARG A 59 12.83 17.45 1.57
N ILE A 60 12.06 17.00 2.54
CA ILE A 60 10.96 17.75 3.15
C ILE A 60 11.35 17.95 4.61
N ASP A 61 11.44 19.21 5.03
CA ASP A 61 11.68 19.52 6.45
C ASP A 61 10.33 19.42 7.18
N LEU A 62 10.17 18.33 7.92
CA LEU A 62 8.97 18.08 8.72
C LEU A 62 9.13 18.74 10.09
N PRO A 63 8.09 19.45 10.60
CA PRO A 63 8.13 20.08 11.91
C PRO A 63 8.20 19.06 13.04
N GLU A 64 8.61 19.50 14.22
CA GLU A 64 8.57 18.67 15.42
C GLU A 64 7.12 18.40 15.85
N LYS A 65 6.87 17.18 16.34
CA LYS A 65 5.56 16.78 16.85
C LYS A 65 5.35 17.35 18.25
N ALA A 66 4.52 18.35 18.35
CA ALA A 66 4.03 18.92 19.60
C ALA A 66 2.55 19.24 19.44
N TYR A 67 1.75 18.97 20.46
CA TYR A 67 0.29 19.08 20.39
C TYR A 67 -0.25 20.06 21.40
N THR A 68 -1.43 20.61 21.13
CA THR A 68 -2.17 21.52 21.99
C THR A 68 -3.64 21.14 21.97
N ARG A 69 -4.28 21.16 23.15
CA ARG A 69 -5.71 20.87 23.30
C ARG A 69 -6.55 21.98 22.63
N VAL A 70 -7.46 21.57 21.75
CA VAL A 70 -8.49 22.41 21.15
C VAL A 70 -9.78 22.20 21.92
N ASP A 71 -10.16 23.19 22.73
CA ASP A 71 -11.30 23.11 23.64
C ASP A 71 -12.34 24.20 23.36
N THR A 72 -12.16 24.97 22.28
CA THR A 72 -13.01 26.07 21.88
C THR A 72 -14.28 25.65 21.16
N ILE A 73 -14.37 24.40 20.71
CA ILE A 73 -15.53 23.84 20.01
C ILE A 73 -16.58 23.38 21.04
N GLU A 74 -17.84 23.70 20.79
CA GLU A 74 -18.92 23.47 21.77
C GLU A 74 -19.18 21.98 22.05
N ARG A 75 -19.09 21.10 21.02
CA ARG A 75 -19.57 19.71 21.08
C ARG A 75 -18.50 18.67 21.31
N TYR A 76 -17.25 19.01 21.06
CA TYR A 76 -16.14 18.08 21.18
C TYR A 76 -14.81 18.81 21.39
N SER A 77 -13.81 18.08 21.79
CA SER A 77 -12.44 18.55 21.94
C SER A 77 -11.43 17.47 21.49
N PHE A 78 -10.24 17.88 21.13
CA PHE A 78 -9.16 17.00 20.69
C PHE A 78 -7.81 17.71 20.81
N GLU A 79 -6.71 16.99 20.63
CA GLU A 79 -5.40 17.62 20.52
C GLU A 79 -5.00 17.81 19.05
N CYS A 80 -4.44 18.98 18.74
CA CYS A 80 -4.03 19.40 17.41
C CYS A 80 -2.53 19.72 17.39
N PRO A 81 -1.79 19.42 16.29
CA PRO A 81 -0.40 19.81 16.17
C PRO A 81 -0.22 21.34 16.27
N GLN A 82 0.79 21.79 17.00
CA GLN A 82 1.07 23.22 17.19
C GLN A 82 1.42 23.95 15.89
N TYR A 83 1.85 23.23 14.85
CA TYR A 83 2.15 23.81 13.55
C TYR A 83 0.91 23.99 12.67
N ALA A 84 -0.26 23.50 13.10
CA ALA A 84 -1.53 23.66 12.39
C ALA A 84 -2.39 24.76 13.02
N LEU A 85 -3.32 25.28 12.23
CA LEU A 85 -4.26 26.31 12.66
C LEU A 85 -5.68 25.75 12.61
N VAL A 86 -6.41 25.85 13.71
CA VAL A 86 -7.83 25.48 13.75
C VAL A 86 -8.67 26.72 13.47
N THR A 87 -9.45 26.65 12.39
CA THR A 87 -10.30 27.75 11.94
C THR A 87 -11.75 27.27 11.74
N PRO A 88 -12.76 28.11 11.98
CA PRO A 88 -14.12 27.79 11.57
C PRO A 88 -14.20 27.54 10.06
N ASP A 89 -15.15 26.69 9.63
CA ASP A 89 -15.35 26.48 8.19
C ASP A 89 -15.90 27.74 7.52
N PRO A 90 -15.16 28.34 6.55
CA PRO A 90 -15.58 29.60 5.92
C PRO A 90 -16.79 29.44 5.01
N TYR A 91 -17.10 28.23 4.56
CA TYR A 91 -18.24 27.97 3.68
C TYR A 91 -19.54 27.66 4.43
N SER A 92 -19.45 27.42 5.73
CA SER A 92 -20.59 27.03 6.58
C SER A 92 -20.60 27.87 7.88
N PRO A 93 -20.71 29.21 7.80
CA PRO A 93 -20.54 30.10 8.95
C PRO A 93 -21.59 29.92 10.06
N ASN A 94 -22.72 29.27 9.74
CA ASN A 94 -23.77 28.95 10.71
C ASN A 94 -23.50 27.65 11.49
N GLU A 95 -22.55 26.83 11.03
CA GLU A 95 -22.19 25.54 11.62
C GLU A 95 -21.01 25.73 12.59
N LYS A 96 -21.31 26.16 13.81
CA LYS A 96 -20.28 26.51 14.83
C LYS A 96 -19.33 25.39 15.19
N ASN A 97 -19.72 24.13 14.96
CA ASN A 97 -18.94 22.94 15.27
C ASN A 97 -18.24 22.36 14.02
N TRP A 98 -18.24 23.09 12.89
CA TRP A 98 -17.47 22.73 11.71
C TRP A 98 -16.18 23.52 11.69
N VAL A 99 -15.07 22.81 11.65
CA VAL A 99 -13.73 23.42 11.69
C VAL A 99 -12.81 22.82 10.64
N ASN A 100 -11.83 23.62 10.23
CA ASN A 100 -10.73 23.18 9.39
C ASN A 100 -9.44 23.22 10.21
N ILE A 101 -8.65 22.17 10.12
CA ILE A 101 -7.28 22.12 10.64
C ILE A 101 -6.35 22.40 9.45
N GLU A 102 -5.91 23.64 9.36
CA GLU A 102 -5.08 24.12 8.26
C GLU A 102 -3.60 23.85 8.52
N MET A 103 -2.92 23.30 7.54
CA MET A 103 -1.46 23.01 7.56
C MET A 103 -0.79 23.71 6.37
N PRO A 104 -0.55 25.05 6.46
CA PRO A 104 -0.13 25.86 5.31
C PRO A 104 1.17 25.39 4.68
N GLN A 105 2.13 24.92 5.49
CA GLN A 105 3.43 24.41 5.02
C GLN A 105 3.31 23.20 4.10
N PHE A 106 2.25 22.42 4.24
CA PHE A 106 1.93 21.25 3.40
C PHE A 106 0.86 21.55 2.35
N LYS A 107 0.30 22.76 2.36
CA LYS A 107 -0.89 23.11 1.57
C LYS A 107 -2.02 22.08 1.76
N GLY A 108 -2.14 21.58 2.97
CA GLY A 108 -3.12 20.57 3.36
C GLY A 108 -4.08 21.09 4.41
N SER A 109 -5.28 20.54 4.46
CA SER A 109 -6.26 20.81 5.49
C SER A 109 -7.08 19.58 5.81
N ILE A 110 -7.47 19.41 7.09
CA ILE A 110 -8.43 18.42 7.52
C ILE A 110 -9.74 19.15 7.76
N HIS A 111 -10.75 18.84 6.95
CA HIS A 111 -12.09 19.39 7.13
C HIS A 111 -12.86 18.51 8.10
N ILE A 112 -13.30 19.08 9.22
CA ILE A 112 -14.09 18.40 10.25
C ILE A 112 -15.50 18.96 10.26
N THR A 113 -16.49 18.11 10.04
CA THR A 113 -17.90 18.44 10.09
C THR A 113 -18.57 17.69 11.24
N HIS A 114 -19.46 18.36 11.96
CA HIS A 114 -20.27 17.77 13.03
C HIS A 114 -21.74 17.77 12.65
N LYS A 115 -22.46 16.69 12.96
CA LYS A 115 -23.90 16.60 12.83
C LYS A 115 -24.52 16.01 14.10
N SER A 116 -25.66 16.53 14.50
CA SER A 116 -26.46 15.93 15.57
C SER A 116 -27.21 14.72 15.06
N VAL A 117 -27.13 13.62 15.82
CA VAL A 117 -27.86 12.37 15.55
C VAL A 117 -29.21 12.40 16.26
N ASN A 118 -30.29 12.13 15.52
CA ASN A 118 -31.65 12.06 16.03
C ASN A 118 -32.33 10.79 15.47
N GLY A 119 -31.70 9.62 15.68
CA GLY A 119 -32.16 8.35 15.14
C GLY A 119 -31.76 8.09 13.68
N ASN A 120 -31.04 8.99 13.07
CA ASN A 120 -30.63 8.97 11.65
C ASN A 120 -29.15 8.68 11.43
N LEU A 121 -28.50 8.02 12.37
CA LEU A 121 -27.07 7.67 12.24
C LEU A 121 -26.79 6.85 10.97
N SER A 122 -27.69 5.94 10.60
CA SER A 122 -27.56 5.11 9.40
C SER A 122 -27.45 5.93 8.11
N GLU A 123 -28.18 7.06 8.03
CA GLU A 123 -28.09 7.97 6.87
C GLU A 123 -26.70 8.60 6.76
N TYR A 124 -26.11 9.01 7.88
CA TYR A 124 -24.75 9.59 7.89
C TYR A 124 -23.68 8.56 7.54
N LEU A 125 -23.83 7.30 7.99
CA LEU A 125 -22.94 6.20 7.63
C LEU A 125 -23.03 5.87 6.14
N GLU A 126 -24.23 5.88 5.57
CA GLU A 126 -24.44 5.67 4.13
C GLU A 126 -23.85 6.82 3.29
N ASP A 127 -23.99 8.06 3.77
CA ASP A 127 -23.35 9.23 3.16
C ASP A 127 -21.82 9.06 3.11
N VAL A 128 -21.19 8.63 4.23
CA VAL A 128 -19.74 8.35 4.26
C VAL A 128 -19.37 7.26 3.26
N HIS A 129 -20.10 6.15 3.25
CA HIS A 129 -19.87 5.06 2.31
C HIS A 129 -19.96 5.54 0.85
N THR A 130 -20.97 6.35 0.55
CA THR A 130 -21.15 6.94 -0.79
C THR A 130 -20.00 7.85 -1.18
N MET A 131 -19.52 8.69 -0.25
CA MET A 131 -18.37 9.56 -0.48
C MET A 131 -17.08 8.78 -0.73
N VAL A 132 -16.81 7.75 0.08
CA VAL A 132 -15.66 6.86 -0.10
C VAL A 132 -15.74 6.16 -1.45
N THR A 133 -16.87 5.60 -1.80
CA THR A 133 -17.09 4.88 -3.06
C THR A 133 -16.78 5.73 -4.29
N LYS A 134 -17.06 7.04 -4.26
CA LYS A 134 -16.70 7.96 -5.35
C LYS A 134 -15.19 8.07 -5.58
N HIS A 135 -14.38 7.87 -4.55
CA HIS A 135 -12.93 7.90 -4.64
C HIS A 135 -12.31 6.57 -5.07
N LEU A 136 -13.02 5.44 -4.93
CA LEU A 136 -12.53 4.10 -5.28
C LEU A 136 -12.09 3.98 -6.74
N GLN A 137 -12.71 4.71 -7.65
CA GLN A 137 -12.33 4.69 -9.07
C GLN A 137 -10.88 5.16 -9.34
N LYS A 138 -10.30 5.91 -8.41
CA LYS A 138 -8.94 6.44 -8.51
C LYS A 138 -7.98 5.81 -7.49
N ALA A 139 -8.51 4.98 -6.60
CA ALA A 139 -7.74 4.29 -5.59
C ALA A 139 -7.13 2.99 -6.16
N ASN A 140 -5.88 2.71 -5.79
CA ASN A 140 -5.20 1.44 -6.05
C ASN A 140 -5.42 0.44 -4.91
N GLY A 141 -5.71 0.96 -3.71
CA GLY A 141 -5.99 0.20 -2.51
C GLY A 141 -6.78 1.03 -1.52
N VAL A 142 -7.56 0.36 -0.69
CA VAL A 142 -8.29 0.95 0.44
C VAL A 142 -8.06 0.06 1.64
N SER A 143 -7.71 0.66 2.75
CA SER A 143 -7.67 0.02 4.06
C SER A 143 -8.51 0.81 5.05
N ASP A 144 -9.12 0.10 5.97
CA ASP A 144 -9.90 0.69 7.04
C ASP A 144 -9.49 0.11 8.39
N SER A 145 -9.63 0.91 9.42
CA SER A 145 -9.33 0.56 10.80
C SER A 145 -10.48 0.99 11.71
N LEU A 146 -10.96 0.06 12.53
CA LEU A 146 -12.01 0.33 13.49
C LEU A 146 -11.47 1.20 14.63
N ILE A 147 -12.24 2.22 15.00
CA ILE A 147 -11.97 3.09 16.15
C ILE A 147 -12.93 2.68 17.27
N VAL A 148 -12.36 2.28 18.41
CA VAL A 148 -13.12 1.91 19.61
C VAL A 148 -12.43 2.51 20.82
N ASN A 149 -13.11 3.45 21.47
CA ASN A 149 -12.70 4.04 22.74
C ASN A 149 -13.92 4.09 23.68
N ASP A 150 -14.06 3.06 24.49
CA ASP A 150 -15.19 2.90 25.41
C ASP A 150 -15.18 3.93 26.54
N GLU A 151 -14.00 4.40 26.96
CA GLU A 151 -13.82 5.38 28.02
C GLU A 151 -14.46 6.73 27.64
N HIS A 152 -14.27 7.17 26.41
CA HIS A 152 -14.79 8.44 25.89
C HIS A 152 -16.01 8.27 25.01
N HIS A 153 -16.55 7.05 24.88
CA HIS A 153 -17.68 6.72 23.99
C HIS A 153 -17.44 7.17 22.54
N VAL A 154 -16.23 6.96 22.01
CA VAL A 154 -15.85 7.33 20.66
C VAL A 154 -15.71 6.07 19.80
N TYR A 155 -16.58 5.93 18.84
CA TYR A 155 -16.63 4.80 17.92
C TYR A 155 -16.58 5.32 16.49
N GLY A 156 -15.95 4.58 15.58
CA GLY A 156 -15.85 5.05 14.21
C GLY A 156 -14.99 4.19 13.31
N LEU A 157 -14.62 4.78 12.20
CA LEU A 157 -13.77 4.14 11.20
C LEU A 157 -12.75 5.15 10.68
N PHE A 158 -11.51 4.73 10.57
CA PHE A 158 -10.47 5.46 9.85
C PHE A 158 -10.21 4.76 8.52
N ILE A 159 -10.24 5.51 7.43
CA ILE A 159 -10.18 4.99 6.06
C ILE A 159 -9.00 5.64 5.35
N GLU A 160 -8.09 4.81 4.84
CA GLU A 160 -6.94 5.22 4.02
C GLU A 160 -7.15 4.76 2.59
N MET A 161 -6.88 5.63 1.65
CA MET A 161 -7.03 5.35 0.22
C MET A 161 -5.71 5.64 -0.51
N ASP A 162 -5.07 4.58 -0.98
CA ASP A 162 -3.88 4.69 -1.81
C ASP A 162 -4.26 4.95 -3.26
N GLY A 163 -3.50 5.79 -3.92
CA GLY A 163 -3.67 6.08 -5.34
C GLY A 163 -3.23 7.49 -5.68
N LYS A 164 -2.49 7.61 -6.76
CA LYS A 164 -1.89 8.89 -7.20
C LYS A 164 -2.91 10.02 -7.37
N GLY A 165 -4.11 9.70 -7.83
CA GLY A 165 -5.16 10.67 -8.14
C GLY A 165 -6.27 10.80 -7.10
N VAL A 166 -6.12 10.21 -5.92
CA VAL A 166 -7.11 10.26 -4.84
C VAL A 166 -7.07 11.65 -4.20
N ALA A 167 -8.20 12.33 -4.16
CA ALA A 167 -8.29 13.70 -3.62
C ALA A 167 -8.24 13.74 -2.09
N THR A 168 -8.74 12.70 -1.44
CA THR A 168 -8.78 12.57 0.02
C THR A 168 -8.12 11.26 0.43
N PRO A 169 -6.78 11.26 0.64
CA PRO A 169 -6.06 10.02 0.98
C PRO A 169 -6.47 9.45 2.34
N MET A 170 -7.03 10.27 3.24
CA MET A 170 -7.48 9.86 4.56
C MET A 170 -8.82 10.47 4.89
N GLN A 171 -9.72 9.65 5.42
CA GLN A 171 -11.01 10.07 5.97
C GLN A 171 -11.26 9.31 7.27
N PHE A 172 -12.06 9.89 8.15
CA PHE A 172 -12.55 9.20 9.33
C PHE A 172 -13.93 9.69 9.69
N TYR A 173 -14.67 8.89 10.45
CA TYR A 173 -15.82 9.37 11.19
C TYR A 173 -15.77 8.88 12.63
N LEU A 174 -16.34 9.67 13.52
CA LEU A 174 -16.47 9.39 14.95
C LEU A 174 -17.92 9.63 15.37
N THR A 175 -18.43 8.79 16.26
CA THR A 175 -19.80 8.93 16.80
C THR A 175 -19.86 8.39 18.23
N ASP A 176 -20.76 8.94 19.04
CA ASP A 176 -21.18 8.36 20.32
C ASP A 176 -22.35 7.39 20.15
N SER A 177 -22.71 7.07 18.91
CA SER A 177 -23.81 6.20 18.49
C SER A 177 -25.21 6.73 18.79
N THR A 178 -25.35 7.85 19.47
CA THR A 178 -26.66 8.33 19.99
C THR A 178 -26.98 9.77 19.63
N ARG A 179 -26.03 10.71 19.76
CA ARG A 179 -26.29 12.15 19.65
C ARG A 179 -25.35 12.88 18.71
N ASN A 180 -24.13 12.38 18.55
CA ASN A 180 -23.09 13.09 17.85
C ASN A 180 -22.48 12.25 16.73
N PHE A 181 -22.21 12.90 15.61
CA PHE A 181 -21.48 12.36 14.48
C PHE A 181 -20.51 13.39 13.96
N VAL A 182 -19.25 13.03 13.85
CA VAL A 182 -18.18 13.86 13.26
C VAL A 182 -17.59 13.11 12.08
N ARG A 183 -17.31 13.83 10.99
CA ARG A 183 -16.53 13.32 9.85
C ARG A 183 -15.34 14.22 9.63
N GLY A 184 -14.16 13.65 9.46
CA GLY A 184 -12.94 14.31 9.06
C GLY A 184 -12.44 13.79 7.71
N ALA A 185 -11.85 14.68 6.91
CA ALA A 185 -11.23 14.29 5.64
C ALA A 185 -10.03 15.20 5.33
N LEU A 186 -8.90 14.57 4.97
CA LEU A 186 -7.67 15.27 4.56
C LEU A 186 -7.75 15.64 3.09
N TYR A 187 -7.48 16.92 2.79
CA TYR A 187 -7.34 17.46 1.44
C TYR A 187 -6.03 18.19 1.27
N PHE A 188 -5.54 18.21 0.03
CA PHE A 188 -4.42 19.07 -0.37
C PHE A 188 -4.88 20.07 -1.41
N ASN A 189 -4.45 21.34 -1.25
CA ASN A 189 -4.82 22.44 -2.15
C ASN A 189 -3.93 22.47 -3.40
N PHE A 190 -3.79 21.32 -4.08
CA PHE A 190 -3.14 21.15 -5.37
C PHE A 190 -3.68 19.90 -6.07
N LYS A 191 -3.28 19.71 -7.34
CA LYS A 191 -3.67 18.48 -8.08
C LYS A 191 -3.11 17.25 -7.35
N PRO A 192 -3.94 16.26 -7.03
CA PRO A 192 -3.51 15.07 -6.30
C PRO A 192 -2.34 14.37 -6.99
N ASP A 193 -1.24 14.18 -6.26
CA ASP A 193 -0.07 13.38 -6.61
C ASP A 193 0.46 12.69 -5.35
N ASN A 194 -0.37 11.81 -4.78
CA ASN A 194 -0.12 11.19 -3.47
C ASN A 194 1.17 10.38 -3.45
N ASP A 195 1.59 9.82 -4.57
CA ASP A 195 2.87 9.11 -4.67
C ASP A 195 4.07 9.99 -4.29
N SER A 196 4.07 11.25 -4.73
CA SER A 196 5.13 12.22 -4.40
C SER A 196 4.99 12.79 -3.00
N MET A 197 3.76 12.81 -2.47
CA MET A 197 3.42 13.37 -1.15
C MET A 197 3.41 12.31 -0.03
N GLN A 198 3.73 11.06 -0.33
CA GLN A 198 3.65 9.97 0.64
C GLN A 198 4.36 10.25 1.99
N PRO A 199 5.55 10.89 2.04
CA PRO A 199 6.16 11.24 3.33
C PRO A 199 5.34 12.23 4.14
N VAL A 200 4.69 13.20 3.49
CA VAL A 200 3.81 14.19 4.14
C VAL A 200 2.51 13.54 4.59
N ILE A 201 1.93 12.69 3.74
CA ILE A 201 0.72 11.92 4.07
C ILE A 201 0.96 11.05 5.31
N ASN A 202 2.07 10.31 5.34
CA ASN A 202 2.45 9.49 6.49
C ASN A 202 2.72 10.31 7.76
N PHE A 203 3.26 11.52 7.58
CA PHE A 203 3.48 12.43 8.69
C PHE A 203 2.15 12.94 9.27
N ILE A 204 1.21 13.39 8.42
CA ILE A 204 -0.11 13.88 8.85
C ILE A 204 -0.96 12.73 9.41
N ARG A 205 -0.79 11.49 8.91
CA ARG A 205 -1.46 10.32 9.46
C ARG A 205 -1.26 10.18 10.96
N GLN A 206 -0.03 10.39 11.44
CA GLN A 206 0.26 10.32 12.88
C GLN A 206 -0.48 11.41 13.67
N ASP A 207 -0.69 12.58 13.07
CA ASP A 207 -1.46 13.66 13.71
C ASP A 207 -2.96 13.35 13.76
N ILE A 208 -3.49 12.71 12.70
CA ILE A 208 -4.88 12.23 12.69
C ILE A 208 -5.06 11.11 13.72
N ASP A 209 -4.13 10.17 13.82
CA ASP A 209 -4.16 9.12 14.85
C ASP A 209 -4.17 9.74 16.26
N HIS A 210 -3.31 10.76 16.50
CA HIS A 210 -3.27 11.46 17.78
C HIS A 210 -4.57 12.21 18.07
N LEU A 211 -5.12 12.92 17.08
CA LEU A 211 -6.41 13.59 17.16
C LEU A 211 -7.52 12.60 17.56
N ILE A 212 -7.62 11.47 16.90
CA ILE A 212 -8.63 10.43 17.17
C ILE A 212 -8.47 9.86 18.59
N ASN A 213 -7.23 9.59 19.00
CA ASN A 213 -6.93 9.04 20.33
C ASN A 213 -7.21 10.01 21.48
N THR A 214 -7.18 11.32 21.22
CA THR A 214 -7.40 12.38 22.21
C THR A 214 -8.79 13.03 22.09
N PHE A 215 -9.63 12.47 21.21
CA PHE A 215 -10.96 13.01 20.95
C PHE A 215 -11.92 12.72 22.10
N GLU A 216 -12.68 13.72 22.52
CA GLU A 216 -13.69 13.63 23.57
C GLU A 216 -14.94 14.40 23.18
N TRP A 217 -16.12 13.84 23.48
CA TRP A 217 -17.39 14.53 23.40
C TRP A 217 -17.58 15.45 24.62
N LYS A 218 -18.36 16.52 24.43
CA LYS A 218 -18.79 17.47 25.48
C LYS A 218 -20.29 17.39 25.75
#